data_88754c6aac536e5c75256e8bd0d09605
#
_entry.id   88754c6aac536e5c75256e8bd0d09605
#
_cell.length_a   1.000
_cell.length_b   1.000
_cell.length_c   1.000
_cell.angle_alpha   90.00
_cell.angle_beta   90.00
_cell.angle_gamma   90.00
#
_symmetry.space_group_name_H-M   'P 1'
#
loop_
_entity.id
_entity.type
_entity.pdbx_description
1 polymer ?
#
loop_
_entity_poly.entity_id
_entity_poly.type
_entity_poly.pdbx_seq_one_letter_code
_entity_poly.pdbx_strand_id
1 'polypeptide(L)'
;MSKIPDVLWLNTSPSLQVFDRRLINYLSRKVLIAEWDYFQTADEPCTLDVAVTLLHDYLKSLNKPIHLIGHSTSGLVGLIYARKYPERVKSLTLLSVGVHPTIDWQAHYYVHRHLLPCSRQVILINMVKSLFGEQDKKSTQNLVRILERDLDLSPSPHSLLKRQSMVPRGVPVPLMVCGGNDDPIIDPNLIGGWQAFLKPEDRIWECPEGGYFFHHFYPLNVAKPLLEFWQNNALVLSDITQEVIASKI
;
A
#
# COMPACT_ATOMS: atom_id res chain seq x y z
N MET A 1 -10.03 -15.03 -24.52
CA MET A 1 -9.08 -15.09 -23.39
C MET A 1 -8.99 -13.70 -22.78
N SER A 2 -9.33 -13.55 -21.50
CA SER A 2 -9.12 -12.27 -20.79
C SER A 2 -7.61 -11.99 -20.71
N LYS A 3 -7.20 -10.76 -21.05
CA LYS A 3 -5.81 -10.36 -20.91
C LYS A 3 -5.42 -10.41 -19.43
N ILE A 4 -4.33 -11.09 -19.09
CA ILE A 4 -3.77 -11.09 -17.74
C ILE A 4 -3.28 -9.67 -17.44
N PRO A 5 -3.64 -9.06 -16.30
CA PRO A 5 -3.21 -7.72 -15.96
C PRO A 5 -1.68 -7.66 -15.78
N ASP A 6 -1.12 -6.47 -15.99
CA ASP A 6 0.32 -6.21 -15.75
C ASP A 6 0.55 -5.84 -14.28
N VAL A 7 -0.41 -5.14 -13.69
CA VAL A 7 -0.36 -4.62 -12.32
C VAL A 7 -1.63 -5.02 -11.58
N LEU A 8 -1.49 -5.44 -10.34
CA LEU A 8 -2.59 -5.66 -9.40
C LEU A 8 -2.55 -4.59 -8.31
N TRP A 9 -3.57 -3.74 -8.28
CA TRP A 9 -3.79 -2.80 -7.20
C TRP A 9 -4.48 -3.51 -6.05
N LEU A 10 -3.84 -3.55 -4.90
CA LEU A 10 -4.38 -4.16 -3.70
C LEU A 10 -5.22 -3.15 -2.92
N ASN A 11 -6.41 -3.54 -2.52
CA ASN A 11 -7.30 -2.74 -1.71
C ASN A 11 -7.93 -3.58 -0.59
N THR A 12 -7.54 -3.29 0.63
CA THR A 12 -8.07 -3.89 1.86
C THR A 12 -8.87 -2.88 2.70
N SER A 13 -8.98 -1.64 2.21
CA SER A 13 -9.66 -0.52 2.86
C SER A 13 -10.70 0.08 1.92
N PRO A 14 -11.87 -0.57 1.72
CA PRO A 14 -12.86 -0.17 0.71
C PRO A 14 -13.35 1.27 0.85
N SER A 15 -13.42 1.79 2.08
CA SER A 15 -13.81 3.17 2.35
C SER A 15 -12.78 4.20 1.89
N LEU A 16 -11.49 3.82 1.83
CA LEU A 16 -10.38 4.69 1.39
C LEU A 16 -10.09 4.58 -0.11
N GLN A 17 -10.68 3.62 -0.82
CA GLN A 17 -10.44 3.39 -2.25
C GLN A 17 -10.68 4.65 -3.12
N VAL A 18 -11.54 5.55 -2.69
CA VAL A 18 -11.80 6.82 -3.39
C VAL A 18 -10.54 7.65 -3.59
N PHE A 19 -9.56 7.53 -2.69
CA PHE A 19 -8.30 8.26 -2.77
C PHE A 19 -7.30 7.66 -3.76
N ASP A 20 -7.48 6.39 -4.15
CA ASP A 20 -6.62 5.70 -5.14
C ASP A 20 -7.06 6.00 -6.58
N ARG A 21 -8.34 6.31 -6.79
CA ARG A 21 -8.98 6.41 -8.12
C ARG A 21 -8.27 7.34 -9.10
N ARG A 22 -7.75 8.48 -8.65
CA ARG A 22 -7.07 9.43 -9.54
C ARG A 22 -5.82 8.84 -10.15
N LEU A 23 -5.00 8.17 -9.33
CA LEU A 23 -3.77 7.52 -9.79
C LEU A 23 -4.07 6.30 -10.65
N ILE A 24 -4.99 5.42 -10.22
CA ILE A 24 -5.43 4.25 -11.00
C ILE A 24 -5.92 4.67 -12.38
N ASN A 25 -6.80 5.66 -12.47
CA ASN A 25 -7.35 6.15 -13.73
C ASN A 25 -6.27 6.69 -14.68
N TYR A 26 -5.23 7.31 -14.14
CA TYR A 26 -4.12 7.78 -14.96
C TYR A 26 -3.25 6.62 -15.46
N LEU A 27 -2.86 5.72 -14.58
CA LEU A 27 -2.00 4.57 -14.89
C LEU A 27 -2.67 3.58 -15.85
N SER A 28 -3.99 3.37 -15.73
CA SER A 28 -4.76 2.44 -16.58
C SER A 28 -4.77 2.84 -18.07
N ARG A 29 -4.38 4.08 -18.39
CA ARG A 29 -4.18 4.52 -19.79
C ARG A 29 -2.86 4.03 -20.38
N LYS A 30 -1.95 3.50 -19.56
CA LYS A 30 -0.59 3.12 -19.95
C LYS A 30 -0.31 1.64 -19.74
N VAL A 31 -0.88 1.03 -18.70
CA VAL A 31 -0.69 -0.37 -18.31
C VAL A 31 -2.02 -1.01 -17.96
N LEU A 32 -2.15 -2.31 -18.13
CA LEU A 32 -3.38 -3.02 -17.75
C LEU A 32 -3.37 -3.27 -16.24
N ILE A 33 -4.23 -2.54 -15.51
CA ILE A 33 -4.39 -2.65 -14.07
C ILE A 33 -5.67 -3.42 -13.76
N ALA A 34 -5.57 -4.41 -12.89
CA ALA A 34 -6.72 -4.99 -12.18
C ALA A 34 -6.71 -4.52 -10.73
N GLU A 35 -7.86 -4.43 -10.14
CA GLU A 35 -8.03 -4.14 -8.72
C GLU A 35 -8.42 -5.43 -8.00
N TRP A 36 -7.81 -5.70 -6.87
CA TRP A 36 -8.15 -6.79 -5.97
C TRP A 36 -8.67 -6.20 -4.67
N ASP A 37 -9.96 -6.42 -4.41
CA ASP A 37 -10.64 -5.89 -3.24
C ASP A 37 -10.83 -7.01 -2.21
N TYR A 38 -10.43 -6.75 -0.96
CA TYR A 38 -10.76 -7.55 0.19
C TYR A 38 -11.80 -6.83 1.04
N PHE A 39 -12.89 -7.51 1.30
CA PHE A 39 -13.97 -7.03 2.16
C PHE A 39 -14.05 -7.91 3.40
N GLN A 40 -13.99 -7.29 4.56
CA GLN A 40 -14.17 -7.96 5.84
C GLN A 40 -15.59 -7.73 6.35
N THR A 41 -16.23 -8.78 6.86
CA THR A 41 -17.50 -8.68 7.57
C THR A 41 -17.27 -8.45 9.06
N ALA A 42 -18.29 -7.99 9.79
CA ALA A 42 -18.19 -7.75 11.23
C ALA A 42 -17.93 -9.03 12.05
N ASP A 43 -18.23 -10.19 11.49
CA ASP A 43 -18.06 -11.50 12.13
C ASP A 43 -16.69 -12.14 11.86
N GLU A 44 -15.88 -11.54 10.97
CA GLU A 44 -14.55 -12.02 10.66
C GLU A 44 -13.51 -11.48 11.65
N PRO A 45 -12.52 -12.31 12.04
CA PRO A 45 -11.43 -11.82 12.87
C PRO A 45 -10.60 -10.75 12.13
N CYS A 46 -10.30 -9.64 12.80
CA CYS A 46 -9.48 -8.58 12.25
C CYS A 46 -8.00 -9.04 12.14
N THR A 47 -7.68 -9.75 11.05
CA THR A 47 -6.34 -10.28 10.78
C THR A 47 -5.96 -10.13 9.32
N LEU A 48 -4.68 -9.89 9.05
CA LEU A 48 -4.14 -9.79 7.70
C LEU A 48 -3.96 -11.17 7.03
N ASP A 49 -3.94 -12.25 7.80
CA ASP A 49 -3.66 -13.60 7.28
C ASP A 49 -4.74 -14.08 6.30
N VAL A 50 -6.00 -13.75 6.57
CA VAL A 50 -7.12 -14.08 5.67
C VAL A 50 -6.95 -13.36 4.33
N ALA A 51 -6.65 -12.05 4.36
CA ALA A 51 -6.42 -11.27 3.15
C ALA A 51 -5.23 -11.83 2.34
N VAL A 52 -4.12 -12.20 2.99
CA VAL A 52 -2.95 -12.82 2.34
C VAL A 52 -3.31 -14.17 1.71
N THR A 53 -4.12 -14.98 2.38
CA THR A 53 -4.55 -16.29 1.88
C THR A 53 -5.43 -16.13 0.63
N LEU A 54 -6.42 -15.26 0.67
CA LEU A 54 -7.31 -15.00 -0.46
C LEU A 54 -6.57 -14.36 -1.64
N LEU A 55 -5.60 -13.47 -1.37
CA LEU A 55 -4.72 -12.94 -2.40
C LEU A 55 -3.90 -14.06 -3.06
N HIS A 56 -3.42 -15.05 -2.28
CA HIS A 56 -2.72 -16.21 -2.83
C HIS A 56 -3.64 -17.04 -3.72
N ASP A 57 -4.88 -17.29 -3.28
CA ASP A 57 -5.86 -18.04 -4.08
C ASP A 57 -6.16 -17.35 -5.42
N TYR A 58 -6.22 -16.03 -5.44
CA TYR A 58 -6.36 -15.27 -6.67
C TYR A 58 -5.09 -15.38 -7.54
N LEU A 59 -3.90 -15.10 -6.98
CA LEU A 59 -2.66 -15.01 -7.74
C LEU A 59 -2.17 -16.37 -8.26
N LYS A 60 -2.46 -17.48 -7.58
CA LYS A 60 -2.11 -18.82 -8.09
C LYS A 60 -2.90 -19.19 -9.35
N SER A 61 -4.06 -18.55 -9.60
CA SER A 61 -4.81 -18.74 -10.85
C SER A 61 -4.18 -18.02 -12.05
N LEU A 62 -3.25 -17.08 -11.80
CA LEU A 62 -2.52 -16.39 -12.85
C LEU A 62 -1.27 -17.19 -13.24
N ASN A 63 -1.06 -17.34 -14.56
CA ASN A 63 0.05 -18.15 -15.09
C ASN A 63 1.40 -17.42 -15.12
N LYS A 64 1.47 -16.16 -14.64
CA LYS A 64 2.70 -15.35 -14.62
C LYS A 64 2.77 -14.50 -13.34
N PRO A 65 3.99 -14.14 -12.89
CA PRO A 65 4.18 -13.12 -11.87
C PRO A 65 3.62 -11.75 -12.31
N ILE A 66 3.13 -10.97 -11.36
CA ILE A 66 2.49 -9.69 -11.59
C ILE A 66 3.10 -8.60 -10.69
N HIS A 67 3.09 -7.34 -11.13
CA HIS A 67 3.42 -6.21 -10.27
C HIS A 67 2.33 -5.99 -9.23
N LEU A 68 2.69 -5.90 -7.96
CA LEU A 68 1.77 -5.57 -6.86
C LEU A 68 1.99 -4.12 -6.44
N ILE A 69 0.91 -3.43 -6.15
CA ILE A 69 0.92 -2.08 -5.58
C ILE A 69 -0.18 -1.96 -4.52
N GLY A 70 0.10 -1.27 -3.42
CA GLY A 70 -0.90 -0.99 -2.40
C GLY A 70 -0.50 0.17 -1.50
N HIS A 71 -1.51 0.86 -0.97
CA HIS A 71 -1.36 1.97 -0.04
C HIS A 71 -1.58 1.46 1.39
N SER A 72 -0.73 1.90 2.35
CA SER A 72 -0.92 1.62 3.78
C SER A 72 -1.08 0.11 4.07
N THR A 73 -2.14 -0.30 4.77
CA THR A 73 -2.45 -1.69 5.12
C THR A 73 -2.54 -2.60 3.88
N SER A 74 -3.04 -2.11 2.75
CA SER A 74 -3.03 -2.86 1.49
C SER A 74 -1.60 -3.13 0.99
N GLY A 75 -0.70 -2.14 1.13
CA GLY A 75 0.73 -2.31 0.88
C GLY A 75 1.37 -3.30 1.85
N LEU A 76 1.00 -3.28 3.14
CA LEU A 76 1.45 -4.26 4.12
C LEU A 76 1.03 -5.69 3.77
N VAL A 77 -0.21 -5.90 3.30
CA VAL A 77 -0.65 -7.21 2.80
C VAL A 77 0.20 -7.65 1.61
N GLY A 78 0.48 -6.73 0.66
CA GLY A 78 1.40 -6.98 -0.46
C GLY A 78 2.82 -7.34 -0.01
N LEU A 79 3.33 -6.68 1.03
CA LEU A 79 4.65 -6.94 1.61
C LEU A 79 4.73 -8.32 2.26
N ILE A 80 3.72 -8.68 3.05
CA ILE A 80 3.63 -10.02 3.68
C ILE A 80 3.55 -11.09 2.57
N TYR A 81 2.72 -10.84 1.55
CA TYR A 81 2.56 -11.75 0.43
C TYR A 81 3.87 -11.96 -0.35
N ALA A 82 4.54 -10.88 -0.75
CA ALA A 82 5.78 -10.94 -1.52
C ALA A 82 6.93 -11.62 -0.76
N ARG A 83 6.95 -11.51 0.58
CA ARG A 83 7.90 -12.26 1.44
C ARG A 83 7.62 -13.75 1.47
N LYS A 84 6.33 -14.15 1.38
CA LYS A 84 5.89 -15.54 1.50
C LYS A 84 5.88 -16.28 0.15
N TYR A 85 5.57 -15.58 -0.94
CA TYR A 85 5.38 -16.13 -2.28
C TYR A 85 6.08 -15.26 -3.35
N PRO A 86 7.41 -15.06 -3.25
CA PRO A 86 8.15 -14.16 -4.15
C PRO A 86 8.05 -14.57 -5.63
N GLU A 87 7.92 -15.85 -5.91
CA GLU A 87 7.81 -16.40 -7.26
C GLU A 87 6.54 -15.94 -8.01
N ARG A 88 5.55 -15.41 -7.28
CA ARG A 88 4.30 -14.88 -7.83
C ARG A 88 4.30 -13.37 -8.06
N VAL A 89 5.35 -12.70 -7.59
CA VAL A 89 5.43 -11.23 -7.57
C VAL A 89 6.57 -10.78 -8.47
N LYS A 90 6.24 -9.99 -9.49
CA LYS A 90 7.21 -9.42 -10.41
C LYS A 90 7.97 -8.24 -9.79
N SER A 91 7.26 -7.39 -9.08
CA SER A 91 7.79 -6.34 -8.19
C SER A 91 6.71 -5.92 -7.19
N LEU A 92 7.12 -5.27 -6.12
CA LEU A 92 6.23 -4.70 -5.12
C LEU A 92 6.41 -3.17 -5.06
N THR A 93 5.29 -2.45 -5.07
CA THR A 93 5.26 -1.00 -4.83
C THR A 93 4.47 -0.70 -3.57
N LEU A 94 5.07 0.00 -2.65
CA LEU A 94 4.49 0.42 -1.37
C LEU A 94 4.23 1.93 -1.38
N LEU A 95 2.99 2.34 -1.11
CA LEU A 95 2.60 3.73 -0.95
C LEU A 95 2.29 4.00 0.53
N SER A 96 3.00 4.95 1.15
CA SER A 96 2.90 5.29 2.59
C SER A 96 3.02 4.04 3.50
N VAL A 97 4.05 3.23 3.26
CA VAL A 97 4.43 2.10 4.12
C VAL A 97 5.86 2.28 4.57
N GLY A 98 6.06 2.62 5.84
CA GLY A 98 7.37 2.81 6.43
C GLY A 98 8.13 1.51 6.68
N VAL A 99 9.41 1.62 7.08
CA VAL A 99 10.25 0.47 7.43
C VAL A 99 9.70 -0.36 8.59
N HIS A 100 8.91 0.26 9.47
CA HIS A 100 8.04 -0.38 10.45
C HIS A 100 6.63 -0.50 9.85
N PRO A 101 6.34 -1.55 9.06
CA PRO A 101 5.24 -1.54 8.10
C PRO A 101 3.85 -1.69 8.74
N THR A 102 3.80 -1.90 10.05
CA THR A 102 2.54 -1.90 10.82
C THR A 102 2.16 -0.51 11.32
N ILE A 103 3.02 0.51 11.16
CA ILE A 103 2.65 1.90 11.48
C ILE A 103 1.78 2.42 10.33
N ASP A 104 0.55 2.80 10.64
CA ASP A 104 -0.44 3.38 9.73
C ASP A 104 -1.30 4.40 10.47
N TRP A 105 -2.28 4.99 9.80
CA TRP A 105 -3.18 5.95 10.41
C TRP A 105 -4.04 5.33 11.54
N GLN A 106 -4.39 4.04 11.45
CA GLN A 106 -5.14 3.33 12.49
C GLN A 106 -4.29 3.13 13.74
N ALA A 107 -2.98 2.83 13.58
CA ALA A 107 -2.05 2.79 14.71
C ALA A 107 -2.03 4.13 15.47
N HIS A 108 -1.94 5.25 14.74
CA HIS A 108 -2.00 6.60 15.33
C HIS A 108 -3.34 6.86 16.01
N TYR A 109 -4.46 6.47 15.40
CA TYR A 109 -5.78 6.58 16.01
C TYR A 109 -5.85 5.82 17.34
N TYR A 110 -5.39 4.56 17.39
CA TYR A 110 -5.43 3.76 18.62
C TYR A 110 -4.47 4.28 19.71
N VAL A 111 -3.34 4.88 19.33
CA VAL A 111 -2.47 5.60 20.28
C VAL A 111 -3.20 6.78 20.89
N HIS A 112 -3.79 7.65 20.06
CA HIS A 112 -4.55 8.81 20.56
C HIS A 112 -5.75 8.38 21.41
N ARG A 113 -6.42 7.30 21.00
CA ARG A 113 -7.57 6.77 21.74
C ARG A 113 -7.20 6.27 23.13
N HIS A 114 -5.97 5.79 23.30
CA HIS A 114 -5.44 5.32 24.58
C HIS A 114 -4.94 6.47 25.47
N LEU A 115 -4.30 7.47 24.87
CA LEU A 115 -3.61 8.53 25.60
C LEU A 115 -4.49 9.75 25.90
N LEU A 116 -5.49 10.03 25.09
CA LEU A 116 -6.26 11.25 25.18
C LEU A 116 -7.65 11.00 25.82
N PRO A 117 -8.02 11.75 26.87
CA PRO A 117 -9.32 11.62 27.51
C PRO A 117 -10.42 12.34 26.71
N CYS A 118 -10.55 12.04 25.42
CA CYS A 118 -11.53 12.68 24.56
C CYS A 118 -12.37 11.64 23.77
N SER A 119 -13.48 12.09 23.18
CA SER A 119 -14.39 11.23 22.45
C SER A 119 -13.75 10.69 21.14
N ARG A 120 -14.24 9.53 20.66
CA ARG A 120 -13.89 8.97 19.34
C ARG A 120 -13.98 10.03 18.25
N GLN A 121 -15.03 10.83 18.24
CA GLN A 121 -15.28 11.84 17.22
C GLN A 121 -14.22 12.95 17.23
N VAL A 122 -13.79 13.42 18.38
CA VAL A 122 -12.73 14.44 18.49
C VAL A 122 -11.41 13.90 17.95
N ILE A 123 -11.07 12.66 18.25
CA ILE A 123 -9.86 12.02 17.70
C ILE A 123 -9.96 11.92 16.18
N LEU A 124 -11.09 11.48 15.63
CA LEU A 124 -11.26 11.36 14.19
C LEU A 124 -11.21 12.70 13.46
N ILE A 125 -11.75 13.77 14.05
CA ILE A 125 -11.61 15.13 13.51
C ILE A 125 -10.13 15.53 13.45
N ASN A 126 -9.36 15.26 14.51
CA ASN A 126 -7.91 15.51 14.50
C ASN A 126 -7.18 14.64 13.47
N MET A 127 -7.58 13.37 13.31
CA MET A 127 -7.02 12.51 12.24
C MET A 127 -7.34 13.06 10.85
N VAL A 128 -8.55 13.57 10.60
CA VAL A 128 -8.88 14.22 9.33
C VAL A 128 -7.94 15.40 9.08
N LYS A 129 -7.71 16.23 10.08
CA LYS A 129 -6.79 17.37 9.98
C LYS A 129 -5.37 16.93 9.66
N SER A 130 -4.88 15.88 10.31
CA SER A 130 -3.55 15.32 10.06
C SER A 130 -3.43 14.72 8.65
N LEU A 131 -4.44 13.97 8.19
CA LEU A 131 -4.39 13.24 6.92
C LEU A 131 -4.68 14.10 5.69
N PHE A 132 -5.52 15.14 5.84
CA PHE A 132 -6.09 15.91 4.72
C PHE A 132 -5.87 17.43 4.86
N GLY A 133 -5.24 17.89 5.94
CA GLY A 133 -5.12 19.31 6.26
C GLY A 133 -6.45 19.95 6.75
N GLU A 134 -6.48 21.25 6.81
CA GLU A 134 -7.70 22.01 7.20
C GLU A 134 -8.80 21.83 6.16
N GLN A 135 -9.98 21.45 6.61
CA GLN A 135 -11.15 21.20 5.79
C GLN A 135 -12.34 22.02 6.31
N ASP A 136 -13.26 22.37 5.43
CA ASP A 136 -14.55 22.92 5.86
C ASP A 136 -15.35 21.89 6.67
N LYS A 137 -16.37 22.38 7.41
CA LYS A 137 -17.17 21.54 8.32
C LYS A 137 -17.84 20.35 7.63
N LYS A 138 -18.35 20.54 6.39
CA LYS A 138 -19.04 19.48 5.64
C LYS A 138 -18.06 18.42 5.15
N SER A 139 -16.94 18.84 4.60
CA SER A 139 -15.85 17.98 4.18
C SER A 139 -15.28 17.18 5.36
N THR A 140 -15.01 17.85 6.49
CA THR A 140 -14.56 17.19 7.74
C THR A 140 -15.52 16.10 8.17
N GLN A 141 -16.83 16.37 8.20
CA GLN A 141 -17.83 15.36 8.59
C GLN A 141 -17.86 14.16 7.63
N ASN A 142 -17.71 14.39 6.33
CA ASN A 142 -17.67 13.31 5.35
C ASN A 142 -16.40 12.45 5.52
N LEU A 143 -15.24 13.08 5.71
CA LEU A 143 -13.97 12.39 5.94
C LEU A 143 -13.99 11.60 7.25
N VAL A 144 -14.57 12.16 8.32
CA VAL A 144 -14.76 11.41 9.59
C VAL A 144 -15.56 10.13 9.34
N ARG A 145 -16.68 10.19 8.60
CA ARG A 145 -17.47 8.98 8.29
C ARG A 145 -16.68 7.94 7.48
N ILE A 146 -15.83 8.40 6.56
CA ILE A 146 -14.95 7.51 5.79
C ILE A 146 -13.96 6.81 6.72
N LEU A 147 -13.31 7.56 7.63
CA LEU A 147 -12.37 7.00 8.59
C LEU A 147 -13.06 6.08 9.61
N GLU A 148 -14.25 6.42 10.08
CA GLU A 148 -15.04 5.54 10.95
C GLU A 148 -15.33 4.21 10.27
N ARG A 149 -15.77 4.27 9.02
CA ARG A 149 -16.06 3.07 8.23
C ARG A 149 -14.81 2.22 7.98
N ASP A 150 -13.66 2.85 7.80
CA ASP A 150 -12.40 2.14 7.64
C ASP A 150 -12.00 1.40 8.92
N LEU A 151 -12.15 2.04 10.10
CA LEU A 151 -11.92 1.39 11.38
C LEU A 151 -12.83 0.18 11.64
N ASP A 152 -14.05 0.22 11.12
CA ASP A 152 -15.07 -0.79 11.39
C ASP A 152 -15.05 -1.96 10.38
N LEU A 153 -14.55 -1.74 9.15
CA LEU A 153 -14.68 -2.70 8.04
C LEU A 153 -13.36 -3.11 7.38
N SER A 154 -12.22 -2.53 7.77
CA SER A 154 -10.93 -2.86 7.18
C SER A 154 -10.09 -3.73 8.13
N PRO A 155 -9.33 -4.70 7.61
CA PRO A 155 -8.41 -5.46 8.44
C PRO A 155 -7.32 -4.52 8.99
N SER A 156 -6.90 -4.77 10.22
CA SER A 156 -5.85 -4.01 10.87
C SER A 156 -4.98 -4.93 11.72
N PRO A 157 -3.66 -4.69 11.77
CA PRO A 157 -2.81 -5.35 12.75
C PRO A 157 -3.04 -4.81 14.17
N HIS A 158 -3.87 -3.76 14.33
CA HIS A 158 -4.08 -3.04 15.58
C HIS A 158 -5.50 -3.15 16.09
N SER A 159 -5.65 -3.00 17.39
CA SER A 159 -6.93 -2.86 18.10
C SER A 159 -6.75 -2.04 19.37
N LEU A 160 -7.84 -1.75 20.08
CA LEU A 160 -7.79 -1.09 21.38
C LEU A 160 -6.92 -1.85 22.40
N LEU A 161 -6.86 -3.17 22.29
CA LEU A 161 -6.19 -4.04 23.26
C LEU A 161 -4.80 -4.51 22.81
N LYS A 162 -4.53 -4.46 21.50
CA LYS A 162 -3.31 -5.02 20.93
C LYS A 162 -2.77 -4.12 19.82
N ARG A 163 -1.48 -3.79 19.93
CA ARG A 163 -0.70 -3.20 18.86
C ARG A 163 0.34 -4.20 18.41
N GLN A 164 0.32 -4.56 17.12
CA GLN A 164 1.32 -5.44 16.55
C GLN A 164 2.50 -4.62 16.04
N SER A 165 3.68 -5.20 16.12
CA SER A 165 4.87 -4.71 15.45
C SER A 165 5.42 -5.81 14.54
N MET A 166 6.03 -5.40 13.44
CA MET A 166 6.73 -6.30 12.52
C MET A 166 8.19 -5.86 12.42
N VAL A 167 9.09 -6.82 12.55
CA VAL A 167 10.53 -6.54 12.43
C VAL A 167 10.83 -6.04 11.02
N PRO A 168 11.57 -4.90 10.91
CA PRO A 168 12.05 -4.40 9.64
C PRO A 168 12.91 -5.43 8.90
N ARG A 169 12.61 -5.66 7.64
CA ARG A 169 13.43 -6.48 6.74
C ARG A 169 13.02 -6.23 5.28
N GLY A 170 13.93 -6.49 4.35
CA GLY A 170 13.68 -6.40 2.92
C GLY A 170 12.67 -7.43 2.39
N VAL A 171 12.53 -7.46 1.08
CA VAL A 171 11.69 -8.40 0.34
C VAL A 171 12.52 -8.98 -0.83
N PRO A 172 12.33 -10.27 -1.20
CA PRO A 172 13.16 -10.91 -2.23
C PRO A 172 12.97 -10.34 -3.65
N VAL A 173 11.82 -9.72 -3.92
CA VAL A 173 11.45 -9.16 -5.23
C VAL A 173 11.88 -7.69 -5.35
N PRO A 174 12.01 -7.12 -6.56
CA PRO A 174 12.24 -5.69 -6.75
C PRO A 174 11.19 -4.85 -5.99
N LEU A 175 11.69 -3.87 -5.23
CA LEU A 175 10.88 -3.07 -4.31
C LEU A 175 10.95 -1.59 -4.69
N MET A 176 9.77 -0.94 -4.73
CA MET A 176 9.68 0.52 -4.74
C MET A 176 8.87 0.99 -3.55
N VAL A 177 9.45 1.90 -2.77
CA VAL A 177 8.78 2.54 -1.64
C VAL A 177 8.54 4.00 -1.97
N CYS A 178 7.29 4.44 -1.82
CA CYS A 178 6.88 5.82 -2.07
C CYS A 178 6.26 6.43 -0.81
N GLY A 179 6.64 7.65 -0.49
CA GLY A 179 6.08 8.45 0.61
C GLY A 179 5.90 9.91 0.24
N GLY A 180 5.18 10.65 1.06
CA GLY A 180 5.08 12.11 0.96
C GLY A 180 6.00 12.78 1.99
N ASN A 181 6.67 13.87 1.61
CA ASN A 181 7.58 14.59 2.53
C ASN A 181 6.84 15.25 3.70
N ASP A 182 5.55 15.52 3.54
CA ASP A 182 4.71 16.15 4.57
C ASP A 182 3.81 15.12 5.28
N ASP A 183 4.13 13.82 5.19
CA ASP A 183 3.31 12.77 5.80
C ASP A 183 3.49 12.74 7.32
N PRO A 184 2.46 13.08 8.11
CA PRO A 184 2.55 13.07 9.57
C PRO A 184 2.33 11.69 10.19
N ILE A 185 1.98 10.68 9.39
CA ILE A 185 1.74 9.31 9.81
C ILE A 185 2.97 8.45 9.53
N ILE A 186 3.46 8.49 8.29
CA ILE A 186 4.66 7.80 7.84
C ILE A 186 5.68 8.87 7.49
N ASP A 187 6.36 9.39 8.53
CA ASP A 187 7.32 10.46 8.34
C ASP A 187 8.50 10.04 7.41
N PRO A 188 9.22 10.98 6.81
CA PRO A 188 10.32 10.69 5.89
C PRO A 188 11.40 9.77 6.47
N ASN A 189 11.63 9.78 7.80
CA ASN A 189 12.61 8.87 8.41
C ASN A 189 12.14 7.41 8.36
N LEU A 190 10.83 7.16 8.45
CA LEU A 190 10.26 5.83 8.30
C LEU A 190 10.34 5.34 6.85
N ILE A 191 10.24 6.23 5.87
CA ILE A 191 10.47 5.92 4.45
C ILE A 191 11.97 5.72 4.22
N GLY A 192 12.81 6.65 4.64
CA GLY A 192 14.27 6.57 4.53
C GLY A 192 14.87 5.35 5.23
N GLY A 193 14.23 4.86 6.29
CA GLY A 193 14.65 3.65 7.01
C GLY A 193 14.71 2.38 6.14
N TRP A 194 14.00 2.35 5.00
CA TRP A 194 14.11 1.26 4.03
C TRP A 194 15.49 1.17 3.38
N GLN A 195 16.29 2.26 3.37
CA GLN A 195 17.62 2.28 2.79
C GLN A 195 18.52 1.13 3.26
N ALA A 196 18.37 0.72 4.53
CA ALA A 196 19.14 -0.39 5.13
C ALA A 196 18.79 -1.77 4.54
N PHE A 197 17.70 -1.90 3.79
CA PHE A 197 17.18 -3.17 3.29
C PHE A 197 17.04 -3.20 1.75
N LEU A 198 17.48 -2.14 1.05
CA LEU A 198 17.37 -2.06 -0.41
C LEU A 198 18.43 -2.93 -1.10
N LYS A 199 18.01 -3.52 -2.19
CA LYS A 199 18.86 -4.17 -3.19
C LYS A 199 19.17 -3.18 -4.34
N PRO A 200 20.14 -3.47 -5.24
CA PRO A 200 20.51 -2.56 -6.34
C PRO A 200 19.34 -2.13 -7.24
N GLU A 201 18.37 -2.99 -7.45
CA GLU A 201 17.19 -2.74 -8.28
C GLU A 201 16.06 -2.00 -7.52
N ASP A 202 16.14 -1.90 -6.19
CA ASP A 202 15.12 -1.27 -5.38
C ASP A 202 15.21 0.25 -5.44
N ARG A 203 14.10 0.93 -5.13
CA ARG A 203 14.01 2.39 -5.15
C ARG A 203 13.19 2.93 -3.99
N ILE A 204 13.64 4.06 -3.47
CA ILE A 204 12.82 4.96 -2.66
C ILE A 204 12.51 6.19 -3.52
N TRP A 205 11.27 6.62 -3.48
CA TRP A 205 10.82 7.85 -4.11
C TRP A 205 9.94 8.64 -3.15
N GLU A 206 10.26 9.89 -2.97
CA GLU A 206 9.54 10.80 -2.08
C GLU A 206 8.83 11.87 -2.92
N CYS A 207 7.52 12.01 -2.70
CA CYS A 207 6.76 13.10 -3.27
C CYS A 207 7.17 14.39 -2.56
N PRO A 208 7.67 15.40 -3.30
CA PRO A 208 8.15 16.65 -2.69
C PRO A 208 7.11 17.35 -1.83
N GLU A 209 5.85 17.19 -2.18
CA GLU A 209 4.68 17.70 -1.47
C GLU A 209 3.69 16.58 -1.22
N GLY A 210 2.86 16.72 -0.17
CA GLY A 210 1.79 15.80 0.15
C GLY A 210 2.09 14.90 1.34
N GLY A 211 1.01 14.57 2.05
CA GLY A 211 1.00 13.71 3.23
C GLY A 211 0.63 12.27 2.89
N TYR A 212 -0.09 11.63 3.79
CA TYR A 212 -0.44 10.20 3.73
C TYR A 212 -1.12 9.75 2.41
N PHE A 213 -1.95 10.62 1.83
CA PHE A 213 -2.61 10.38 0.55
C PHE A 213 -1.96 11.14 -0.61
N PHE A 214 -0.62 11.30 -0.61
CA PHE A 214 0.10 12.04 -1.66
C PHE A 214 -0.26 11.60 -3.08
N HIS A 215 -0.51 10.34 -3.30
CA HIS A 215 -0.91 9.76 -4.59
C HIS A 215 -2.30 10.22 -5.08
N HIS A 216 -3.17 10.66 -4.16
CA HIS A 216 -4.46 11.28 -4.49
C HIS A 216 -4.30 12.72 -4.96
N PHE A 217 -3.43 13.48 -4.27
CA PHE A 217 -3.24 14.91 -4.53
C PHE A 217 -2.30 15.15 -5.72
N TYR A 218 -1.27 14.32 -5.89
CA TYR A 218 -0.22 14.45 -6.91
C TYR A 218 -0.10 13.22 -7.82
N PRO A 219 -1.22 12.74 -8.43
CA PRO A 219 -1.23 11.47 -9.17
C PRO A 219 -0.26 11.45 -10.37
N LEU A 220 -0.03 12.60 -11.02
CA LEU A 220 0.88 12.69 -12.17
C LEU A 220 2.34 12.56 -11.75
N ASN A 221 2.71 13.17 -10.63
CA ASN A 221 4.07 13.13 -10.09
C ASN A 221 4.41 11.69 -9.65
N VAL A 222 3.44 11.00 -9.05
CA VAL A 222 3.58 9.60 -8.60
C VAL A 222 3.63 8.63 -9.78
N ALA A 223 2.79 8.84 -10.79
CA ALA A 223 2.66 7.90 -11.90
C ALA A 223 3.96 7.72 -12.72
N LYS A 224 4.72 8.80 -12.92
CA LYS A 224 5.94 8.75 -13.72
C LYS A 224 6.98 7.76 -13.16
N PRO A 225 7.46 7.91 -11.90
CA PRO A 225 8.43 6.97 -11.32
C PRO A 225 7.90 5.54 -11.21
N LEU A 226 6.58 5.35 -11.01
CA LEU A 226 5.98 4.02 -11.00
C LEU A 226 6.10 3.32 -12.36
N LEU A 227 5.74 4.02 -13.44
CA LEU A 227 5.83 3.47 -14.80
C LEU A 227 7.28 3.15 -15.18
N GLU A 228 8.22 4.02 -14.86
CA GLU A 228 9.66 3.79 -15.07
C GLU A 228 10.15 2.56 -14.30
N PHE A 229 9.75 2.40 -13.04
CA PHE A 229 10.13 1.26 -12.23
C PHE A 229 9.58 -0.06 -12.79
N TRP A 230 8.31 -0.09 -13.18
CA TRP A 230 7.69 -1.30 -13.76
C TRP A 230 8.27 -1.67 -15.13
N GLN A 231 8.58 -0.69 -15.98
CA GLN A 231 9.20 -0.91 -17.30
C GLN A 231 10.61 -1.49 -17.16
N ASN A 232 11.44 -0.95 -16.28
CA ASN A 232 12.80 -1.45 -16.04
C ASN A 232 12.78 -2.90 -15.55
N ASN A 233 11.87 -3.25 -14.66
CA ASN A 233 11.72 -4.63 -14.19
C ASN A 233 11.07 -5.58 -15.20
N ALA A 234 10.48 -5.06 -16.28
CA ALA A 234 10.01 -5.88 -17.39
C ALA A 234 11.16 -6.29 -18.33
N LEU A 235 12.14 -5.41 -18.55
CA LEU A 235 13.30 -5.65 -19.41
C LEU A 235 14.28 -6.65 -18.79
N VAL A 236 14.60 -6.49 -17.50
CA VAL A 236 15.52 -7.40 -16.78
C VAL A 236 15.06 -8.86 -16.85
N LEU A 237 13.76 -9.13 -16.75
CA LEU A 237 13.23 -10.49 -16.85
C LEU A 237 13.30 -11.05 -18.28
N SER A 238 13.21 -10.22 -19.32
CA SER A 238 13.38 -10.66 -20.72
C SER A 238 14.83 -11.08 -20.99
N ASP A 239 15.80 -10.36 -20.47
CA ASP A 239 17.22 -10.63 -20.65
C ASP A 239 17.64 -11.92 -19.93
N ILE A 240 17.22 -12.12 -18.68
CA ILE A 240 17.48 -13.36 -17.92
C ILE A 240 16.85 -14.58 -18.62
N THR A 241 15.66 -14.42 -19.19
CA THR A 241 14.98 -15.50 -19.90
C THR A 241 15.73 -15.87 -21.19
N GLN A 242 16.28 -14.90 -21.91
CA GLN A 242 17.09 -15.14 -23.10
C GLN A 242 18.44 -15.80 -22.77
N GLU A 243 19.13 -15.39 -21.72
CA GLU A 243 20.37 -16.00 -21.26
C GLU A 243 20.18 -17.45 -20.81
N VAL A 244 19.09 -17.76 -20.08
CA VAL A 244 18.77 -19.14 -19.66
C VAL A 244 18.41 -20.03 -20.83
N ILE A 245 17.81 -19.52 -21.90
CA ILE A 245 17.52 -20.26 -23.12
C ILE A 245 18.83 -20.48 -23.91
N ALA A 246 19.68 -19.46 -24.02
CA ALA A 246 20.97 -19.55 -24.71
C ALA A 246 21.96 -20.49 -24.02
N SER A 247 21.90 -20.64 -22.70
CA SER A 247 22.77 -21.55 -21.94
C SER A 247 22.34 -23.03 -21.97
N LYS A 248 21.16 -23.35 -22.55
CA LYS A 248 20.62 -24.71 -22.69
C LYS A 248 20.71 -25.26 -24.11
N ILE A 249 21.30 -24.51 -25.05
CA ILE A 249 21.64 -24.92 -26.42
C ILE A 249 23.14 -25.12 -26.51
#